data_4b4c2ec6f6d722017e59879ca31e6a4c
#
_entry.id   4b4c2ec6f6d722017e59879ca31e6a4c
#
_cell.length_a   1.000
_cell.length_b   1.000
_cell.length_c   1.000
_cell.angle_alpha   90.00
_cell.angle_beta   90.00
_cell.angle_gamma   90.00
#
_symmetry.space_group_name_H-M   'P 1'
#
loop_
_entity.id
_entity.type
_entity.pdbx_description
1 polymer ?
#
loop_
_entity_poly.entity_id
_entity_poly.type
_entity_poly.pdbx_seq_one_letter_code
_entity_poly.pdbx_strand_id
1 'polypeptide(L)'
;MKSLFHGLSVFPLMMVLLFSPCHEALPAPLKKPLSFQHFTQKDGLTSEMVYAVAVKGDEVWFGTYAGGTSLYHKSKKTWKAYTTKGESPPKVDDGNSIQWKNLLPYNHVSVILPDVDRIWFGTYFYGFGGGGISYYDPQKKPPWKPFNTHNGVAKKVVSMAVDGDQLWIGSEKGLSLLDKKSEQWKNFYSTQHGLSGNFVNALLIDSDALWAGTNGGITRFHRIQKTWKSYGAHEGLTELEIKTLLKVGEKIWAGAIEGSLFEYDSDADRWKKIDPSDPLNNGGIYTLLATKDRVFICRDNGVSLYDVATGEWDAITASDGLLGSTIFSAAEDNNGIWFGTDKGVSKLLLNP
;
A
#
# COMPACT_ATOMS: atom_id res chain seq x y z
N MET A 1 -20.57 44.58 -73.52
CA MET A 1 -21.73 43.71 -73.33
C MET A 1 -21.69 43.07 -71.96
N LYS A 2 -22.76 43.29 -71.27
CA LYS A 2 -23.11 42.98 -69.93
C LYS A 2 -23.19 41.48 -69.73
N SER A 3 -22.78 40.96 -68.59
CA SER A 3 -23.55 39.95 -67.84
C SER A 3 -23.16 39.93 -66.37
N LEU A 4 -24.18 40.17 -65.56
CA LEU A 4 -24.24 40.03 -64.14
C LEU A 4 -24.23 38.55 -63.77
N PHE A 5 -23.50 38.19 -62.71
CA PHE A 5 -23.81 36.99 -61.90
C PHE A 5 -23.80 37.36 -60.43
N HIS A 6 -24.99 37.20 -59.83
CA HIS A 6 -25.23 37.27 -58.39
C HIS A 6 -24.64 36.01 -57.73
N GLY A 7 -23.74 36.22 -56.81
CA GLY A 7 -23.24 35.15 -55.94
C GLY A 7 -23.98 35.20 -54.59
N LEU A 8 -24.81 34.20 -54.30
CA LEU A 8 -25.40 33.95 -52.99
C LEU A 8 -24.27 33.57 -51.99
N SER A 9 -24.14 34.40 -50.99
CA SER A 9 -23.32 34.11 -49.79
C SER A 9 -24.08 33.13 -48.91
N VAL A 10 -23.59 31.89 -48.81
CA VAL A 10 -24.05 30.90 -47.84
C VAL A 10 -23.18 31.04 -46.60
N PHE A 11 -23.71 31.61 -45.50
CA PHE A 11 -23.11 31.56 -44.19
C PHE A 11 -23.23 30.15 -43.63
N PRO A 12 -22.15 29.49 -43.18
CA PRO A 12 -22.29 28.27 -42.39
C PRO A 12 -22.80 28.61 -40.99
N LEU A 13 -23.92 28.01 -40.65
CA LEU A 13 -24.53 28.05 -39.31
C LEU A 13 -23.55 27.32 -38.36
N MET A 14 -22.80 28.10 -37.57
CA MET A 14 -21.89 27.59 -36.53
C MET A 14 -22.75 27.08 -35.35
N MET A 15 -22.98 25.77 -35.33
CA MET A 15 -23.65 25.08 -34.25
C MET A 15 -22.72 25.10 -33.05
N VAL A 16 -22.94 26.06 -32.14
CA VAL A 16 -22.28 26.13 -30.83
C VAL A 16 -22.84 24.98 -30.00
N LEU A 17 -22.09 23.87 -29.96
CA LEU A 17 -22.29 22.82 -28.96
C LEU A 17 -21.89 23.41 -27.60
N LEU A 18 -22.90 23.81 -26.86
CA LEU A 18 -22.79 24.10 -25.43
C LEU A 18 -22.45 22.77 -24.74
N PHE A 19 -21.15 22.49 -24.57
CA PHE A 19 -20.71 21.53 -23.57
C PHE A 19 -21.08 22.13 -22.21
N SER A 20 -22.17 21.67 -21.63
CA SER A 20 -22.38 21.81 -20.18
C SER A 20 -21.21 21.11 -19.54
N PRO A 21 -20.39 21.80 -18.71
CA PRO A 21 -19.43 21.10 -17.90
C PRO A 21 -20.24 20.17 -16.99
N CYS A 22 -20.06 18.88 -17.14
CA CYS A 22 -20.52 17.91 -16.19
C CYS A 22 -19.76 18.25 -14.89
N HIS A 23 -20.39 19.05 -14.02
CA HIS A 23 -19.91 19.23 -12.66
C HIS A 23 -20.08 17.87 -12.00
N GLU A 24 -19.02 17.04 -11.99
CA GLU A 24 -18.95 15.94 -11.03
C GLU A 24 -19.17 16.61 -9.66
N ALA A 25 -20.23 16.21 -8.98
CA ALA A 25 -20.52 16.72 -7.65
C ALA A 25 -19.30 16.47 -6.76
N LEU A 26 -18.85 17.49 -6.05
CA LEU A 26 -17.79 17.35 -5.05
C LEU A 26 -18.14 16.20 -4.11
N PRO A 27 -17.17 15.35 -3.74
CA PRO A 27 -17.43 14.26 -2.82
C PRO A 27 -18.00 14.80 -1.52
N ALA A 28 -19.14 14.25 -1.10
CA ALA A 28 -19.75 14.66 0.16
C ALA A 28 -18.83 14.30 1.34
N PRO A 29 -18.75 15.13 2.39
CA PRO A 29 -18.03 14.78 3.61
C PRO A 29 -18.52 13.43 4.14
N LEU A 30 -17.66 12.68 4.84
CA LEU A 30 -18.08 11.44 5.48
C LEU A 30 -19.19 11.76 6.48
N LYS A 31 -20.40 11.25 6.21
CA LYS A 31 -21.55 11.48 7.10
C LYS A 31 -21.35 10.70 8.39
N LYS A 32 -21.24 11.37 9.51
CA LYS A 32 -21.26 10.75 10.85
C LYS A 32 -22.72 10.52 11.30
N PRO A 33 -23.06 9.40 12.01
CA PRO A 33 -22.13 8.38 12.49
C PRO A 33 -21.60 7.47 11.36
N LEU A 34 -20.32 7.09 11.47
CA LEU A 34 -19.68 6.17 10.54
C LEU A 34 -20.16 4.74 10.82
N SER A 35 -20.22 3.90 9.78
CA SER A 35 -20.60 2.49 9.92
C SER A 35 -19.37 1.61 9.75
N PHE A 36 -19.13 0.75 10.75
CA PHE A 36 -18.00 -0.19 10.74
C PHE A 36 -18.47 -1.63 10.88
N GLN A 37 -17.71 -2.51 10.23
CA GLN A 37 -17.70 -3.94 10.51
C GLN A 37 -16.34 -4.31 11.09
N HIS A 38 -16.32 -5.12 12.17
CA HIS A 38 -15.10 -5.51 12.85
C HIS A 38 -14.83 -7.00 12.71
N PHE A 39 -13.52 -7.34 12.69
CA PHE A 39 -13.06 -8.72 12.66
C PHE A 39 -11.90 -8.90 13.62
N THR A 40 -11.99 -9.95 14.44
CA THR A 40 -11.05 -10.30 15.49
C THR A 40 -10.65 -11.79 15.37
N GLN A 41 -9.86 -12.28 16.30
CA GLN A 41 -9.55 -13.70 16.39
C GLN A 41 -10.81 -14.57 16.58
N LYS A 42 -11.91 -14.03 17.14
CA LYS A 42 -13.19 -14.76 17.28
C LYS A 42 -13.85 -15.04 15.93
N ASP A 43 -13.58 -14.19 14.95
CA ASP A 43 -14.13 -14.29 13.60
C ASP A 43 -13.27 -15.16 12.68
N GLY A 44 -11.97 -15.31 12.98
CA GLY A 44 -11.05 -16.09 12.16
C GLY A 44 -9.69 -15.48 11.88
N LEU A 45 -9.39 -14.30 12.43
CA LEU A 45 -8.04 -13.75 12.38
C LEU A 45 -7.06 -14.63 13.18
N THR A 46 -5.86 -14.78 12.67
CA THR A 46 -4.78 -15.54 13.34
C THR A 46 -4.11 -14.77 14.48
N SER A 47 -4.21 -13.43 14.47
CA SER A 47 -3.75 -12.54 15.55
C SER A 47 -4.49 -11.20 15.45
N GLU A 48 -4.61 -10.48 16.56
CA GLU A 48 -5.24 -9.17 16.60
C GLU A 48 -4.36 -8.03 16.05
N MET A 49 -3.03 -8.19 16.08
CA MET A 49 -2.11 -7.23 15.45
C MET A 49 -2.02 -7.48 13.95
N VAL A 50 -2.64 -6.62 13.14
CA VAL A 50 -2.73 -6.76 11.68
C VAL A 50 -1.87 -5.71 10.98
N TYR A 51 -0.69 -6.12 10.52
CA TYR A 51 0.31 -5.24 9.90
C TYR A 51 0.09 -4.99 8.42
N ALA A 52 -0.56 -5.92 7.72
CA ALA A 52 -0.81 -5.81 6.28
C ALA A 52 -2.23 -6.21 5.93
N VAL A 53 -2.86 -5.45 5.06
CA VAL A 53 -4.16 -5.76 4.47
C VAL A 53 -4.03 -5.64 2.96
N ALA A 54 -4.54 -6.63 2.23
CA ALA A 54 -4.58 -6.59 0.77
C ALA A 54 -5.89 -7.18 0.24
N VAL A 55 -6.46 -6.53 -0.76
CA VAL A 55 -7.70 -6.96 -1.42
C VAL A 55 -7.39 -7.44 -2.83
N LYS A 56 -7.89 -8.62 -3.20
CA LYS A 56 -7.84 -9.14 -4.57
C LYS A 56 -9.19 -9.80 -4.92
N GLY A 57 -10.03 -9.07 -5.62
CA GLY A 57 -11.39 -9.55 -5.97
C GLY A 57 -12.23 -9.85 -4.73
N ASP A 58 -12.67 -11.11 -4.58
CA ASP A 58 -13.43 -11.59 -3.42
C ASP A 58 -12.58 -11.85 -2.16
N GLU A 59 -11.28 -11.90 -2.32
CA GLU A 59 -10.33 -12.24 -1.27
C GLU A 59 -9.80 -11.00 -0.54
N VAL A 60 -9.77 -11.07 0.80
CA VAL A 60 -9.06 -10.11 1.65
C VAL A 60 -8.04 -10.86 2.47
N TRP A 61 -6.80 -10.47 2.35
CA TRP A 61 -5.66 -11.08 3.01
C TRP A 61 -5.15 -10.19 4.13
N PHE A 62 -4.89 -10.79 5.28
CA PHE A 62 -4.42 -10.09 6.48
C PHE A 62 -3.11 -10.69 6.95
N GLY A 63 -2.04 -9.89 6.93
CA GLY A 63 -0.75 -10.23 7.48
C GLY A 63 -0.69 -9.86 8.96
N THR A 64 -0.37 -10.81 9.81
CA THR A 64 -0.46 -10.62 11.25
C THR A 64 0.87 -10.78 11.98
N TYR A 65 0.95 -10.24 13.21
CA TYR A 65 2.07 -10.47 14.11
C TYR A 65 2.03 -11.90 14.65
N ALA A 66 3.07 -12.68 14.37
CA ALA A 66 3.28 -14.05 14.85
C ALA A 66 2.18 -15.08 14.50
N GLY A 67 1.07 -14.67 13.87
CA GLY A 67 -0.06 -15.54 13.50
C GLY A 67 0.00 -16.07 12.06
N GLY A 68 0.90 -15.57 11.21
CA GLY A 68 0.92 -15.87 9.79
C GLY A 68 -0.01 -14.96 9.00
N THR A 69 -0.74 -15.50 8.04
CA THR A 69 -1.73 -14.74 7.26
C THR A 69 -3.11 -15.39 7.32
N SER A 70 -4.13 -14.54 7.40
CA SER A 70 -5.55 -14.94 7.32
C SER A 70 -6.11 -14.51 5.97
N LEU A 71 -6.89 -15.37 5.35
CA LEU A 71 -7.66 -15.11 4.15
C LEU A 71 -9.14 -15.11 4.49
N TYR A 72 -9.83 -14.04 4.13
CA TYR A 72 -11.28 -13.92 4.20
C TYR A 72 -11.90 -13.86 2.81
N HIS A 73 -12.83 -14.78 2.53
CA HIS A 73 -13.65 -14.74 1.32
C HIS A 73 -14.95 -13.98 1.61
N LYS A 74 -15.10 -12.79 1.01
CA LYS A 74 -16.20 -11.85 1.26
C LYS A 74 -17.58 -12.44 0.94
N SER A 75 -17.72 -13.08 -0.23
CA SER A 75 -18.99 -13.65 -0.69
C SER A 75 -19.44 -14.86 0.16
N LYS A 76 -18.49 -15.71 0.56
CA LYS A 76 -18.74 -16.92 1.33
C LYS A 76 -18.75 -16.68 2.84
N LYS A 77 -18.21 -15.55 3.29
CA LYS A 77 -17.98 -15.23 4.72
C LYS A 77 -17.16 -16.30 5.43
N THR A 78 -16.16 -16.88 4.75
CA THR A 78 -15.32 -17.95 5.27
C THR A 78 -13.88 -17.50 5.43
N TRP A 79 -13.18 -18.12 6.40
CA TRP A 79 -11.80 -17.83 6.72
C TRP A 79 -10.88 -19.01 6.45
N LYS A 80 -9.65 -18.73 6.11
CA LYS A 80 -8.52 -19.66 6.08
C LYS A 80 -7.31 -19.05 6.74
N ALA A 81 -6.49 -19.86 7.38
CA ALA A 81 -5.24 -19.42 8.01
C ALA A 81 -4.05 -20.17 7.41
N TYR A 82 -2.95 -19.43 7.16
CA TYR A 82 -1.73 -19.98 6.62
C TYR A 82 -0.55 -19.56 7.50
N THR A 83 0.25 -20.55 7.91
CA THR A 83 1.38 -20.36 8.82
C THR A 83 2.63 -21.08 8.29
N THR A 84 3.76 -20.96 8.99
CA THR A 84 4.96 -21.77 8.75
C THR A 84 4.71 -23.27 8.89
N LYS A 85 3.66 -23.68 9.64
CA LYS A 85 3.33 -25.09 9.92
C LYS A 85 2.34 -25.68 8.91
N GLY A 86 1.70 -24.86 8.08
CA GLY A 86 0.72 -25.30 7.11
C GLY A 86 -0.54 -24.46 7.07
N GLU A 87 -1.54 -24.92 6.31
CA GLU A 87 -2.90 -24.38 6.28
C GLU A 87 -3.66 -24.91 7.49
N SER A 88 -4.38 -24.05 8.20
CA SER A 88 -5.26 -24.43 9.29
C SER A 88 -6.60 -23.73 9.12
N PRO A 89 -7.75 -24.41 9.22
CA PRO A 89 -9.01 -23.71 9.39
C PRO A 89 -9.03 -23.06 10.76
N PRO A 90 -9.54 -21.83 10.89
CA PRO A 90 -9.77 -21.26 12.20
C PRO A 90 -10.88 -22.06 12.91
N LYS A 91 -10.51 -22.83 13.93
CA LYS A 91 -11.38 -23.47 14.91
C LYS A 91 -12.40 -24.54 14.44
N VAL A 92 -12.11 -25.32 13.41
CA VAL A 92 -12.84 -26.57 13.19
C VAL A 92 -11.83 -27.71 13.13
N ASP A 93 -11.79 -28.50 14.20
CA ASP A 93 -10.98 -29.71 14.29
C ASP A 93 -11.74 -30.84 13.59
N ASP A 94 -11.66 -30.90 12.27
CA ASP A 94 -12.30 -31.94 11.44
C ASP A 94 -11.32 -33.03 10.94
N GLY A 95 -10.10 -33.02 11.45
CA GLY A 95 -9.08 -34.04 11.15
C GLY A 95 -8.53 -34.04 9.72
N ASN A 96 -8.94 -33.13 8.85
CA ASN A 96 -8.57 -33.05 7.43
C ASN A 96 -7.61 -31.87 7.12
N SER A 97 -6.59 -31.64 7.91
CA SER A 97 -5.57 -30.63 7.60
C SER A 97 -4.63 -31.15 6.51
N ILE A 98 -4.67 -30.55 5.33
CA ILE A 98 -3.61 -30.71 4.31
C ILE A 98 -2.37 -30.01 4.84
N GLN A 99 -1.42 -30.79 5.38
CA GLN A 99 -0.16 -30.24 5.91
C GLN A 99 0.80 -29.89 4.77
N TRP A 100 0.67 -28.66 4.24
CA TRP A 100 1.75 -28.03 3.46
C TRP A 100 2.76 -27.45 4.45
N LYS A 101 3.92 -28.08 4.61
CA LYS A 101 5.00 -27.53 5.44
C LYS A 101 5.66 -26.36 4.71
N ASN A 102 6.01 -25.30 5.45
CA ASN A 102 6.76 -24.13 4.99
C ASN A 102 6.05 -23.23 3.96
N LEU A 103 4.82 -22.82 4.22
CA LEU A 103 4.08 -21.88 3.36
C LEU A 103 4.67 -20.47 3.43
N LEU A 104 5.02 -20.04 4.62
CA LEU A 104 5.61 -18.74 4.93
C LEU A 104 7.02 -18.94 5.50
N PRO A 105 8.00 -18.09 5.15
CA PRO A 105 9.32 -18.11 5.79
C PRO A 105 9.26 -17.84 7.29
N TYR A 106 8.29 -17.01 7.72
CA TYR A 106 8.02 -16.71 9.13
C TYR A 106 6.55 -16.27 9.33
N ASN A 107 6.03 -16.39 10.58
CA ASN A 107 4.64 -16.06 10.90
C ASN A 107 4.36 -14.58 11.17
N HIS A 108 5.34 -13.70 11.14
CA HIS A 108 5.13 -12.27 11.15
C HIS A 108 5.09 -11.77 9.70
N VAL A 109 3.91 -11.55 9.18
CA VAL A 109 3.69 -11.08 7.80
C VAL A 109 3.53 -9.56 7.83
N SER A 110 4.54 -8.87 7.30
CA SER A 110 4.67 -7.40 7.35
C SER A 110 4.14 -6.70 6.10
N VAL A 111 4.12 -7.39 4.97
CA VAL A 111 3.63 -6.84 3.69
C VAL A 111 3.00 -7.94 2.85
N ILE A 112 1.87 -7.60 2.21
CA ILE A 112 1.15 -8.44 1.25
C ILE A 112 0.97 -7.61 -0.01
N LEU A 113 1.39 -8.16 -1.16
CA LEU A 113 1.33 -7.49 -2.44
C LEU A 113 0.60 -8.35 -3.47
N PRO A 114 -0.65 -8.02 -3.83
CA PRO A 114 -1.34 -8.64 -4.96
C PRO A 114 -0.60 -8.36 -6.28
N ASP A 115 -0.43 -9.42 -7.08
CA ASP A 115 0.09 -9.37 -8.44
C ASP A 115 -0.94 -10.01 -9.39
N VAL A 116 -0.69 -10.04 -10.68
CA VAL A 116 -1.65 -10.50 -11.69
C VAL A 116 -2.12 -11.94 -11.40
N ASP A 117 -1.18 -12.88 -11.27
CA ASP A 117 -1.44 -14.32 -11.13
C ASP A 117 -1.21 -14.86 -9.72
N ARG A 118 -0.63 -14.07 -8.82
CA ARG A 118 -0.23 -14.50 -7.48
C ARG A 118 -0.37 -13.41 -6.45
N ILE A 119 -0.09 -13.75 -5.20
CA ILE A 119 0.02 -12.80 -4.10
C ILE A 119 1.36 -13.04 -3.42
N TRP A 120 2.13 -11.97 -3.23
CA TRP A 120 3.42 -11.98 -2.56
C TRP A 120 3.26 -11.66 -1.09
N PHE A 121 4.03 -12.32 -0.25
CA PHE A 121 4.07 -12.14 1.20
C PHE A 121 5.51 -11.87 1.63
N GLY A 122 5.74 -10.76 2.32
CA GLY A 122 7.00 -10.47 2.99
C GLY A 122 6.87 -10.74 4.48
N THR A 123 7.90 -11.36 5.04
CA THR A 123 7.91 -11.75 6.45
C THR A 123 9.08 -11.13 7.20
N TYR A 124 8.86 -10.89 8.49
CA TYR A 124 9.73 -10.16 9.38
C TYR A 124 10.09 -11.00 10.60
N PHE A 125 11.36 -11.03 11.00
CA PHE A 125 11.80 -11.70 12.19
C PHE A 125 12.76 -10.84 13.04
N TYR A 126 12.53 -10.82 14.35
CA TYR A 126 13.32 -10.02 15.28
C TYR A 126 14.62 -10.70 15.76
N GLY A 127 14.86 -12.01 15.47
CA GLY A 127 15.97 -12.81 15.99
C GLY A 127 16.95 -13.31 14.92
N PHE A 128 17.74 -14.34 15.29
CA PHE A 128 18.70 -14.99 14.43
C PHE A 128 18.05 -16.13 13.63
N GLY A 129 17.75 -15.90 12.37
CA GLY A 129 17.18 -16.91 11.45
C GLY A 129 15.71 -16.66 11.13
N GLY A 130 15.29 -17.02 9.94
CA GLY A 130 13.92 -16.86 9.45
C GLY A 130 13.65 -15.52 8.76
N GLY A 131 12.48 -15.41 8.14
CA GLY A 131 12.09 -14.30 7.29
C GLY A 131 12.46 -14.51 5.82
N GLY A 132 11.89 -13.69 4.95
CA GLY A 132 12.03 -13.76 3.50
C GLY A 132 10.71 -13.41 2.82
N ILE A 133 10.53 -13.92 1.61
CA ILE A 133 9.28 -13.78 0.87
C ILE A 133 8.70 -15.15 0.53
N SER A 134 7.39 -15.18 0.25
CA SER A 134 6.73 -16.29 -0.43
C SER A 134 5.68 -15.76 -1.38
N TYR A 135 5.23 -16.58 -2.31
CA TYR A 135 4.01 -16.28 -3.05
C TYR A 135 2.98 -17.41 -2.91
N TYR A 136 1.71 -17.02 -3.06
CA TYR A 136 0.58 -17.89 -3.24
C TYR A 136 0.06 -17.75 -4.66
N ASP A 137 0.00 -18.87 -5.40
CA ASP A 137 -0.57 -18.98 -6.74
C ASP A 137 -1.59 -20.12 -6.73
N PRO A 138 -2.92 -19.82 -6.77
CA PRO A 138 -3.95 -20.85 -6.66
C PRO A 138 -3.98 -21.84 -7.82
N GLN A 139 -3.31 -21.54 -8.94
CA GLN A 139 -3.27 -22.40 -10.11
C GLN A 139 -2.15 -23.44 -10.02
N LYS A 140 -1.19 -23.28 -9.11
CA LYS A 140 -0.06 -24.20 -8.91
C LYS A 140 -0.35 -25.28 -7.86
N LYS A 141 0.40 -26.37 -7.96
CA LYS A 141 0.39 -27.45 -6.97
C LYS A 141 1.84 -27.81 -6.62
N PRO A 142 2.35 -27.50 -5.41
CA PRO A 142 1.69 -26.76 -4.34
C PRO A 142 1.47 -25.29 -4.69
N PRO A 143 0.42 -24.63 -4.12
CA PRO A 143 0.11 -23.24 -4.44
C PRO A 143 1.08 -22.23 -3.81
N TRP A 144 1.83 -22.65 -2.79
CA TRP A 144 2.79 -21.81 -2.07
C TRP A 144 4.22 -22.09 -2.48
N LYS A 145 5.01 -21.01 -2.61
CA LYS A 145 6.46 -21.11 -2.81
C LYS A 145 7.21 -20.10 -1.95
N PRO A 146 7.96 -20.56 -0.93
CA PRO A 146 8.81 -19.70 -0.12
C PRO A 146 10.18 -19.47 -0.76
N PHE A 147 10.75 -18.29 -0.49
CA PHE A 147 12.13 -17.90 -0.73
C PHE A 147 12.70 -17.43 0.61
N ASN A 148 13.59 -18.18 1.17
CA ASN A 148 14.19 -17.87 2.47
C ASN A 148 15.52 -17.10 2.31
N THR A 149 16.14 -16.76 3.43
CA THR A 149 17.41 -16.00 3.46
C THR A 149 18.57 -16.64 2.70
N HIS A 150 18.54 -17.97 2.47
CA HIS A 150 19.55 -18.67 1.67
C HIS A 150 19.44 -18.35 0.17
N ASN A 151 18.32 -17.82 -0.27
CA ASN A 151 18.10 -17.42 -1.65
C ASN A 151 18.46 -15.94 -1.91
N GLY A 152 19.15 -15.26 -0.99
CA GLY A 152 19.60 -13.88 -1.18
C GLY A 152 18.65 -12.82 -0.65
N VAL A 153 17.57 -13.20 0.06
CA VAL A 153 16.61 -12.27 0.68
C VAL A 153 17.09 -11.89 2.08
N ALA A 154 16.93 -10.63 2.46
CA ALA A 154 17.14 -10.22 3.85
C ALA A 154 16.02 -10.74 4.77
N LYS A 155 16.31 -10.78 6.09
CA LYS A 155 15.43 -11.39 7.08
C LYS A 155 14.19 -10.57 7.43
N LYS A 156 14.24 -9.27 7.19
CA LYS A 156 13.16 -8.32 7.54
C LYS A 156 12.67 -7.65 6.27
N VAL A 157 11.74 -8.30 5.59
CA VAL A 157 11.08 -7.74 4.41
C VAL A 157 9.90 -6.90 4.89
N VAL A 158 9.85 -5.63 4.52
CA VAL A 158 8.81 -4.68 4.97
C VAL A 158 8.14 -3.93 3.84
N SER A 159 8.70 -3.97 2.64
CA SER A 159 8.11 -3.35 1.46
C SER A 159 8.36 -4.15 0.19
N MET A 160 7.43 -4.12 -0.74
CA MET A 160 7.54 -4.77 -2.04
C MET A 160 6.84 -3.93 -3.11
N ALA A 161 7.38 -3.95 -4.34
CA ALA A 161 6.74 -3.33 -5.50
C ALA A 161 6.97 -4.17 -6.76
N VAL A 162 5.89 -4.33 -7.57
CA VAL A 162 5.95 -5.05 -8.86
C VAL A 162 6.19 -4.06 -9.99
N ASP A 163 7.14 -4.38 -10.86
CA ASP A 163 7.47 -3.65 -12.07
C ASP A 163 7.58 -4.64 -13.24
N GLY A 164 6.46 -4.89 -13.91
CA GLY A 164 6.37 -5.90 -14.96
C GLY A 164 6.78 -7.29 -14.46
N ASP A 165 7.86 -7.86 -15.01
CA ASP A 165 8.41 -9.15 -14.59
C ASP A 165 9.37 -9.06 -13.40
N GLN A 166 9.56 -7.90 -12.83
CA GLN A 166 10.46 -7.66 -11.72
C GLN A 166 9.68 -7.46 -10.41
N LEU A 167 10.23 -7.98 -9.32
CA LEU A 167 9.77 -7.72 -7.96
C LEU A 167 10.91 -7.05 -7.20
N TRP A 168 10.66 -5.80 -6.77
CA TRP A 168 11.52 -5.07 -5.87
C TRP A 168 11.13 -5.36 -4.43
N ILE A 169 12.13 -5.63 -3.58
CA ILE A 169 11.93 -6.02 -2.19
C ILE A 169 12.78 -5.14 -1.29
N GLY A 170 12.13 -4.36 -0.45
CA GLY A 170 12.77 -3.55 0.58
C GLY A 170 12.88 -4.30 1.91
N SER A 171 14.04 -4.17 2.54
CA SER A 171 14.38 -4.88 3.76
C SER A 171 15.26 -4.06 4.71
N GLU A 172 15.63 -4.63 5.85
CA GLU A 172 16.58 -4.02 6.81
C GLU A 172 18.00 -3.83 6.25
N LYS A 173 18.35 -4.51 5.17
CA LYS A 173 19.70 -4.47 4.59
C LYS A 173 19.79 -3.73 3.27
N GLY A 174 18.69 -3.28 2.75
CA GLY A 174 18.62 -2.58 1.48
C GLY A 174 17.53 -3.13 0.57
N LEU A 175 17.78 -3.01 -0.73
CA LEU A 175 16.84 -3.29 -1.79
C LEU A 175 17.32 -4.49 -2.62
N SER A 176 16.47 -5.49 -2.77
CA SER A 176 16.73 -6.67 -3.61
C SER A 176 15.81 -6.65 -4.83
N LEU A 177 16.28 -7.25 -5.92
CA LEU A 177 15.53 -7.39 -7.17
C LEU A 177 15.44 -8.86 -7.56
N LEU A 178 14.22 -9.36 -7.72
CA LEU A 178 13.88 -10.70 -8.18
C LEU A 178 13.24 -10.64 -9.57
N ASP A 179 13.72 -11.46 -10.50
CA ASP A 179 13.00 -11.74 -11.74
C ASP A 179 11.91 -12.79 -11.47
N LYS A 180 10.65 -12.41 -11.67
CA LYS A 180 9.49 -13.27 -11.34
C LYS A 180 9.32 -14.47 -12.25
N LYS A 181 9.84 -14.42 -13.49
CA LYS A 181 9.72 -15.52 -14.46
C LYS A 181 10.78 -16.59 -14.22
N SER A 182 12.03 -16.16 -14.14
CA SER A 182 13.15 -17.08 -13.90
C SER A 182 13.32 -17.44 -12.43
N GLU A 183 12.68 -16.65 -11.53
CA GLU A 183 12.82 -16.74 -10.07
C GLU A 183 14.28 -16.58 -9.60
N GLN A 184 15.07 -15.84 -10.37
CA GLN A 184 16.47 -15.56 -10.08
C GLN A 184 16.63 -14.17 -9.46
N TRP A 185 17.45 -14.10 -8.42
CA TRP A 185 17.88 -12.83 -7.84
C TRP A 185 18.84 -12.14 -8.79
N LYS A 186 18.59 -10.87 -9.08
CA LYS A 186 19.41 -10.10 -10.02
C LYS A 186 20.38 -9.17 -9.31
N ASN A 187 19.89 -8.35 -8.37
CA ASN A 187 20.70 -7.32 -7.76
C ASN A 187 20.35 -7.14 -6.28
N PHE A 188 21.30 -6.61 -5.56
CA PHE A 188 21.15 -6.10 -4.20
C PHE A 188 21.76 -4.70 -4.12
N TYR A 189 21.04 -3.77 -3.51
CA TYR A 189 21.46 -2.37 -3.38
C TYR A 189 21.42 -1.96 -1.90
N SER A 190 22.42 -1.17 -1.50
CA SER A 190 22.59 -0.62 -0.15
C SER A 190 23.01 0.84 -0.22
N THR A 191 23.35 1.44 0.92
CA THR A 191 23.90 2.81 0.96
C THR A 191 25.20 2.95 0.13
N GLN A 192 25.98 1.87 -0.03
CA GLN A 192 27.15 1.86 -0.91
C GLN A 192 26.81 2.02 -2.40
N HIS A 193 25.56 1.79 -2.78
CA HIS A 193 25.05 1.91 -4.14
C HIS A 193 24.22 3.19 -4.35
N GLY A 194 24.08 4.03 -3.32
CA GLY A 194 23.36 5.31 -3.41
C GLY A 194 22.00 5.34 -2.69
N LEU A 195 21.60 4.31 -1.93
CA LEU A 195 20.45 4.41 -1.04
C LEU A 195 20.74 5.42 0.09
N SER A 196 19.74 6.22 0.46
CA SER A 196 19.80 7.15 1.59
C SER A 196 19.90 6.45 2.95
N GLY A 197 19.34 5.23 3.05
CA GLY A 197 19.42 4.37 4.23
C GLY A 197 19.26 2.90 3.87
N ASN A 198 19.73 2.00 4.73
CA ASN A 198 19.66 0.57 4.46
C ASN A 198 18.31 -0.07 4.83
N PHE A 199 17.54 0.54 5.74
CA PHE A 199 16.21 0.03 6.07
C PHE A 199 15.19 0.62 5.08
N VAL A 200 14.79 -0.16 4.07
CA VAL A 200 13.87 0.27 3.00
C VAL A 200 12.44 -0.03 3.40
N ASN A 201 11.76 0.97 3.99
CA ASN A 201 10.42 0.84 4.55
C ASN A 201 9.31 0.91 3.50
N ALA A 202 9.51 1.66 2.42
CA ALA A 202 8.49 1.90 1.40
C ALA A 202 9.10 1.86 0.00
N LEU A 203 8.31 1.36 -0.96
CA LEU A 203 8.64 1.34 -2.37
C LEU A 203 7.45 1.85 -3.19
N LEU A 204 7.72 2.73 -4.15
CA LEU A 204 6.74 3.23 -5.11
C LEU A 204 7.36 3.22 -6.50
N ILE A 205 6.67 2.59 -7.45
CA ILE A 205 7.00 2.69 -8.87
C ILE A 205 6.17 3.83 -9.47
N ASP A 206 6.85 4.79 -10.07
CA ASP A 206 6.21 5.89 -10.79
C ASP A 206 6.96 6.17 -12.10
N SER A 207 6.27 6.02 -13.23
CA SER A 207 6.83 6.19 -14.57
C SER A 207 8.15 5.40 -14.74
N ASP A 208 9.27 6.09 -14.90
CA ASP A 208 10.61 5.53 -15.06
C ASP A 208 11.43 5.49 -13.77
N ALA A 209 10.84 5.86 -12.65
CA ALA A 209 11.48 5.90 -11.34
C ALA A 209 10.97 4.82 -10.39
N LEU A 210 11.89 4.31 -9.56
CA LEU A 210 11.60 3.63 -8.31
C LEU A 210 11.94 4.58 -7.17
N TRP A 211 10.98 4.87 -6.32
CA TRP A 211 11.16 5.63 -5.10
C TRP A 211 11.25 4.68 -3.91
N ALA A 212 12.24 4.89 -3.07
CA ALA A 212 12.50 4.12 -1.87
C ALA A 212 12.52 5.04 -0.64
N GLY A 213 11.53 4.88 0.25
CA GLY A 213 11.52 5.51 1.57
C GLY A 213 12.33 4.66 2.54
N THR A 214 13.30 5.28 3.22
CA THR A 214 14.25 4.58 4.07
C THR A 214 14.30 5.18 5.48
N ASN A 215 15.12 4.62 6.34
CA ASN A 215 15.47 5.21 7.65
C ASN A 215 16.49 6.36 7.58
N GLY A 216 16.89 6.79 6.40
CA GLY A 216 17.83 7.89 6.16
C GLY A 216 17.34 8.88 5.10
N GLY A 217 16.05 8.92 4.80
CA GLY A 217 15.43 9.78 3.80
C GLY A 217 14.82 9.02 2.64
N ILE A 218 14.73 9.64 1.49
CA ILE A 218 14.13 9.06 0.28
C ILE A 218 15.20 8.93 -0.80
N THR A 219 15.15 7.85 -1.56
CA THR A 219 16.00 7.65 -2.72
C THR A 219 15.14 7.46 -3.96
N ARG A 220 15.47 8.15 -5.04
CA ARG A 220 14.92 7.96 -6.37
C ARG A 220 15.94 7.23 -7.24
N PHE A 221 15.55 6.08 -7.78
CA PHE A 221 16.32 5.33 -8.76
C PHE A 221 15.67 5.51 -10.14
N HIS A 222 16.39 6.14 -11.07
CA HIS A 222 15.94 6.27 -12.45
C HIS A 222 16.22 4.96 -13.19
N ARG A 223 15.17 4.20 -13.51
CA ARG A 223 15.26 2.81 -13.97
C ARG A 223 15.90 2.67 -15.37
N ILE A 224 15.73 3.67 -16.23
CA ILE A 224 16.32 3.69 -17.57
C ILE A 224 17.79 4.12 -17.52
N GLN A 225 18.09 5.24 -16.89
CA GLN A 225 19.45 5.79 -16.79
C GLN A 225 20.34 5.06 -15.79
N LYS A 226 19.76 4.23 -14.90
CA LYS A 226 20.44 3.52 -13.80
C LYS A 226 21.16 4.45 -12.83
N THR A 227 20.62 5.66 -12.62
CA THR A 227 21.17 6.67 -11.71
C THR A 227 20.36 6.74 -10.41
N TRP A 228 21.06 7.07 -9.33
CA TRP A 228 20.49 7.23 -7.99
C TRP A 228 20.55 8.69 -7.58
N LYS A 229 19.49 9.19 -6.95
CA LYS A 229 19.46 10.46 -6.24
C LYS A 229 18.82 10.27 -4.88
N SER A 230 19.53 10.73 -3.83
CA SER A 230 19.03 10.72 -2.46
C SER A 230 18.53 12.09 -2.04
N TYR A 231 17.49 12.10 -1.22
CA TYR A 231 16.86 13.28 -0.65
C TYR A 231 16.92 13.16 0.87
N GLY A 232 17.41 14.20 1.51
CA GLY A 232 17.54 14.32 2.96
C GLY A 232 17.09 15.69 3.45
N ALA A 233 17.70 16.16 4.54
CA ALA A 233 17.36 17.44 5.15
C ALA A 233 17.60 18.64 4.19
N HIS A 234 18.66 18.61 3.38
CA HIS A 234 18.96 19.66 2.41
C HIS A 234 17.92 19.77 1.30
N GLU A 235 17.29 18.65 0.95
CA GLU A 235 16.23 18.57 -0.05
C GLU A 235 14.84 18.72 0.56
N GLY A 236 14.73 19.13 1.85
CA GLY A 236 13.50 19.54 2.49
C GLY A 236 12.83 18.51 3.40
N LEU A 237 13.44 17.34 3.62
CA LEU A 237 12.94 16.36 4.60
C LEU A 237 13.39 16.76 6.01
N THR A 238 12.46 17.20 6.85
CA THR A 238 12.75 17.51 8.27
C THR A 238 12.79 16.26 9.15
N GLU A 239 12.23 15.16 8.67
CA GLU A 239 12.24 13.83 9.28
C GLU A 239 12.73 12.82 8.25
N LEU A 240 13.63 11.92 8.63
CA LEU A 240 14.33 11.05 7.69
C LEU A 240 13.83 9.61 7.69
N GLU A 241 13.14 9.15 8.75
CA GLU A 241 12.58 7.81 8.76
C GLU A 241 11.22 7.77 8.05
N ILE A 242 11.28 7.53 6.74
CA ILE A 242 10.09 7.46 5.87
C ILE A 242 9.50 6.06 5.92
N LYS A 243 8.21 5.98 6.25
CA LYS A 243 7.48 4.71 6.39
C LYS A 243 6.64 4.36 5.18
N THR A 244 6.15 5.36 4.45
CA THR A 244 5.22 5.14 3.35
C THR A 244 5.42 6.15 2.23
N LEU A 245 5.16 5.73 1.01
CA LEU A 245 5.16 6.54 -0.20
C LEU A 245 3.88 6.27 -0.97
N LEU A 246 3.27 7.31 -1.53
CA LEU A 246 2.02 7.21 -2.28
C LEU A 246 2.00 8.19 -3.44
N LYS A 247 1.46 7.78 -4.59
CA LYS A 247 1.11 8.70 -5.67
C LYS A 247 -0.31 9.23 -5.45
N VAL A 248 -0.45 10.56 -5.41
CA VAL A 248 -1.73 11.28 -5.27
C VAL A 248 -1.90 12.19 -6.47
N GLY A 249 -2.70 11.79 -7.45
CA GLY A 249 -2.71 12.43 -8.76
C GLY A 249 -1.33 12.37 -9.41
N GLU A 250 -0.76 13.52 -9.78
CA GLU A 250 0.59 13.61 -10.34
C GLU A 250 1.67 13.85 -9.27
N LYS A 251 1.29 13.97 -8.00
CA LYS A 251 2.19 14.25 -6.88
C LYS A 251 2.60 12.98 -6.16
N ILE A 252 3.78 13.00 -5.54
CA ILE A 252 4.23 11.93 -4.65
C ILE A 252 4.22 12.45 -3.23
N TRP A 253 3.57 11.70 -2.34
CA TRP A 253 3.52 11.98 -0.91
C TRP A 253 4.35 10.96 -0.16
N ALA A 254 4.96 11.42 0.94
CA ALA A 254 5.74 10.59 1.85
C ALA A 254 5.31 10.83 3.29
N GLY A 255 5.07 9.75 4.02
CA GLY A 255 4.77 9.78 5.45
C GLY A 255 5.96 9.32 6.28
N ALA A 256 6.32 10.10 7.32
CA ALA A 256 7.38 9.80 8.27
C ALA A 256 6.84 9.23 9.58
N ILE A 257 7.68 8.46 10.29
CA ILE A 257 7.31 7.82 11.55
C ILE A 257 7.04 8.83 12.68
N GLU A 258 7.67 10.00 12.61
CA GLU A 258 7.50 11.07 13.61
C GLU A 258 6.26 11.93 13.34
N GLY A 259 5.53 11.66 12.23
CA GLY A 259 4.22 12.25 11.93
C GLY A 259 4.19 13.26 10.80
N SER A 260 5.33 13.68 10.26
CA SER A 260 5.34 14.61 9.14
C SER A 260 4.90 13.95 7.84
N LEU A 261 4.10 14.69 7.08
CA LEU A 261 3.69 14.37 5.71
C LEU A 261 4.42 15.33 4.76
N PHE A 262 5.00 14.78 3.70
CA PHE A 262 5.74 15.53 2.69
C PHE A 262 5.15 15.31 1.30
N GLU A 263 5.24 16.33 0.46
CA GLU A 263 4.93 16.31 -0.96
C GLU A 263 6.19 16.60 -1.78
N TYR A 264 6.41 15.85 -2.83
CA TYR A 264 7.48 16.07 -3.78
C TYR A 264 7.11 17.17 -4.78
N ASP A 265 7.96 18.19 -4.86
CA ASP A 265 7.89 19.25 -5.85
C ASP A 265 8.85 18.88 -7.00
N SER A 266 8.30 18.49 -8.14
CA SER A 266 9.07 18.06 -9.32
C SER A 266 9.85 19.20 -9.97
N ASP A 267 9.35 20.43 -9.91
CA ASP A 267 9.98 21.60 -10.54
C ASP A 267 11.19 22.07 -9.75
N ALA A 268 11.08 22.02 -8.42
CA ALA A 268 12.18 22.37 -7.52
C ALA A 268 13.09 21.18 -7.20
N ASP A 269 12.71 19.96 -7.60
CA ASP A 269 13.35 18.67 -7.32
C ASP A 269 13.70 18.50 -5.83
N ARG A 270 12.69 18.77 -4.96
CA ARG A 270 12.80 18.74 -3.50
C ARG A 270 11.48 18.40 -2.83
N TRP A 271 11.54 18.07 -1.55
CA TRP A 271 10.38 17.79 -0.72
C TRP A 271 9.90 19.01 0.04
N LYS A 272 8.59 19.15 0.21
CA LYS A 272 7.95 20.17 1.02
C LYS A 272 7.09 19.47 2.08
N LYS A 273 7.19 19.92 3.34
CA LYS A 273 6.26 19.48 4.38
C LYS A 273 4.87 20.02 4.05
N ILE A 274 3.87 19.13 4.09
CA ILE A 274 2.47 19.52 4.00
C ILE A 274 2.10 20.13 5.36
N ASP A 275 1.63 21.38 5.34
CA ASP A 275 1.32 22.12 6.55
C ASP A 275 0.02 21.60 7.18
N PRO A 276 0.00 21.34 8.50
CA PRO A 276 -1.03 20.54 9.11
C PRO A 276 -2.23 21.33 9.59
N SER A 277 -3.23 21.43 8.77
CA SER A 277 -4.62 21.46 9.27
C SER A 277 -5.10 20.06 9.66
N ASP A 278 -4.19 19.07 9.61
CA ASP A 278 -4.43 17.68 9.97
C ASP A 278 -4.71 17.55 11.46
N PRO A 279 -5.91 17.11 11.87
CA PRO A 279 -6.32 17.03 13.27
C PRO A 279 -5.54 15.99 14.08
N LEU A 280 -4.84 15.06 13.42
CA LEU A 280 -4.02 14.00 14.05
C LEU A 280 -2.52 14.15 13.78
N ASN A 281 -2.04 15.35 13.50
CA ASN A 281 -0.68 15.65 13.03
C ASN A 281 0.47 15.28 14.00
N ASN A 282 0.17 14.84 15.21
CA ASN A 282 1.12 14.43 16.24
C ASN A 282 1.33 12.90 16.32
N GLY A 283 0.61 12.12 15.50
CA GLY A 283 0.75 10.67 15.44
C GLY A 283 1.67 10.22 14.31
N GLY A 284 2.50 9.20 14.56
CA GLY A 284 3.38 8.59 13.56
C GLY A 284 2.61 8.01 12.38
N ILE A 285 3.10 8.21 11.15
CA ILE A 285 2.44 7.72 9.93
C ILE A 285 2.98 6.34 9.58
N TYR A 286 2.09 5.35 9.45
CA TYR A 286 2.44 3.96 9.05
C TYR A 286 2.13 3.68 7.60
N THR A 287 0.98 4.14 7.09
CA THR A 287 0.61 3.94 5.68
C THR A 287 -0.26 5.07 5.15
N LEU A 288 -0.23 5.24 3.84
CA LEU A 288 -1.08 6.13 3.07
C LEU A 288 -1.90 5.30 2.10
N LEU A 289 -3.18 5.65 1.93
CA LEU A 289 -4.06 5.05 0.92
C LEU A 289 -4.80 6.18 0.19
N ALA A 290 -4.67 6.24 -1.14
CA ALA A 290 -5.50 7.11 -1.96
C ALA A 290 -6.70 6.34 -2.51
N THR A 291 -7.87 6.94 -2.40
CA THR A 291 -9.07 6.62 -3.18
C THR A 291 -9.26 7.66 -4.26
N LYS A 292 -10.36 7.58 -5.03
CA LYS A 292 -10.67 8.59 -6.05
C LYS A 292 -10.68 10.01 -5.47
N ASP A 293 -11.27 10.17 -4.28
CA ASP A 293 -11.63 11.48 -3.73
C ASP A 293 -10.84 11.85 -2.47
N ARG A 294 -10.19 10.89 -1.81
CA ARG A 294 -9.55 11.10 -0.50
C ARG A 294 -8.22 10.40 -0.36
N VAL A 295 -7.38 10.97 0.50
CA VAL A 295 -6.20 10.30 1.02
C VAL A 295 -6.46 9.96 2.50
N PHE A 296 -6.27 8.70 2.85
CA PHE A 296 -6.31 8.18 4.21
C PHE A 296 -4.87 8.11 4.73
N ILE A 297 -4.57 8.84 5.78
CA ILE A 297 -3.27 8.88 6.45
C ILE A 297 -3.41 8.09 7.75
N CYS A 298 -2.92 6.85 7.75
CA CYS A 298 -3.05 5.91 8.87
C CYS A 298 -1.94 6.13 9.88
N ARG A 299 -2.32 6.34 11.14
CA ARG A 299 -1.45 6.77 12.24
C ARG A 299 -1.56 5.86 13.46
N ASP A 300 -0.75 6.11 14.48
CA ASP A 300 -0.84 5.44 15.79
C ASP A 300 -1.96 6.01 16.69
N ASN A 301 -2.61 7.08 16.28
CA ASN A 301 -3.73 7.72 16.99
C ASN A 301 -5.03 7.82 16.17
N GLY A 302 -5.12 7.08 15.04
CA GLY A 302 -6.29 7.06 14.18
C GLY A 302 -5.97 7.21 12.69
N VAL A 303 -6.92 7.74 11.94
CA VAL A 303 -6.79 7.99 10.50
C VAL A 303 -7.14 9.44 10.22
N SER A 304 -6.18 10.22 9.70
CA SER A 304 -6.48 11.53 9.11
C SER A 304 -7.02 11.33 7.69
N LEU A 305 -7.94 12.19 7.31
CA LEU A 305 -8.57 12.20 5.99
C LEU A 305 -8.28 13.53 5.30
N TYR A 306 -7.79 13.46 4.08
CA TYR A 306 -7.61 14.63 3.23
C TYR A 306 -8.51 14.51 2.02
N ASP A 307 -9.40 15.46 1.81
CA ASP A 307 -10.22 15.57 0.61
C ASP A 307 -9.40 16.21 -0.51
N VAL A 308 -9.20 15.48 -1.62
CA VAL A 308 -8.32 15.93 -2.71
C VAL A 308 -8.89 17.11 -3.48
N ALA A 309 -10.23 17.25 -3.53
CA ALA A 309 -10.90 18.30 -4.30
C ALA A 309 -11.00 19.61 -3.52
N THR A 310 -11.29 19.54 -2.22
CA THR A 310 -11.51 20.73 -1.37
C THR A 310 -10.27 21.13 -0.57
N GLY A 311 -9.32 20.21 -0.34
CA GLY A 311 -8.18 20.43 0.54
C GLY A 311 -8.54 20.37 2.03
N GLU A 312 -9.76 19.93 2.37
CA GLU A 312 -10.23 19.86 3.76
C GLU A 312 -9.72 18.61 4.47
N TRP A 313 -9.54 18.74 5.79
CA TRP A 313 -9.13 17.67 6.66
C TRP A 313 -10.24 17.22 7.60
N ASP A 314 -10.32 15.92 7.86
CA ASP A 314 -11.16 15.30 8.88
C ASP A 314 -10.35 14.18 9.57
N ALA A 315 -10.92 13.52 10.56
CA ALA A 315 -10.30 12.40 11.25
C ALA A 315 -11.31 11.33 11.65
N ILE A 316 -10.80 10.09 11.73
CA ILE A 316 -11.48 8.92 12.27
C ILE A 316 -10.64 8.35 13.40
N THR A 317 -11.24 8.22 14.57
CA THR A 317 -10.58 7.71 15.77
C THR A 317 -11.37 6.55 16.38
N ALA A 318 -10.88 6.01 17.49
CA ALA A 318 -11.62 4.99 18.26
C ALA A 318 -12.99 5.50 18.74
N SER A 319 -13.15 6.81 19.01
CA SER A 319 -14.45 7.39 19.38
C SER A 319 -15.47 7.42 18.23
N ASP A 320 -15.01 7.35 16.98
CA ASP A 320 -15.86 7.27 15.79
C ASP A 320 -16.17 5.81 15.40
N GLY A 321 -15.59 4.83 16.10
CA GLY A 321 -15.87 3.40 15.92
C GLY A 321 -14.73 2.55 15.38
N LEU A 322 -13.48 3.05 15.28
CA LEU A 322 -12.33 2.21 14.98
C LEU A 322 -12.07 1.22 16.13
N LEU A 323 -11.73 -0.03 15.79
CA LEU A 323 -11.46 -1.08 16.77
C LEU A 323 -10.20 -0.83 17.61
N GLY A 324 -9.18 -0.24 16.99
CA GLY A 324 -7.91 0.12 17.64
C GLY A 324 -7.54 1.57 17.37
N SER A 325 -6.49 2.06 18.02
CA SER A 325 -5.95 3.41 17.77
C SER A 325 -4.80 3.41 16.77
N THR A 326 -3.97 2.38 16.77
CA THR A 326 -2.85 2.28 15.82
C THR A 326 -3.29 1.57 14.56
N ILE A 327 -3.18 2.27 13.43
CA ILE A 327 -3.59 1.79 12.12
C ILE A 327 -2.33 1.51 11.29
N PHE A 328 -1.98 0.25 11.14
CA PHE A 328 -0.75 -0.17 10.46
C PHE A 328 -0.89 -0.23 8.94
N SER A 329 -2.08 -0.54 8.44
CA SER A 329 -2.32 -0.76 7.01
C SER A 329 -3.75 -0.43 6.62
N ALA A 330 -3.95 -0.11 5.34
CA ALA A 330 -5.27 0.12 4.78
C ALA A 330 -5.35 -0.42 3.35
N ALA A 331 -6.53 -0.88 2.95
CA ALA A 331 -6.84 -1.29 1.58
C ALA A 331 -8.30 -0.99 1.24
N GLU A 332 -8.54 -0.55 0.00
CA GLU A 332 -9.88 -0.27 -0.51
C GLU A 332 -10.49 -1.50 -1.18
N ASP A 333 -11.80 -1.68 -1.03
CA ASP A 333 -12.62 -2.52 -1.89
C ASP A 333 -13.85 -1.74 -2.38
N ASN A 334 -14.68 -2.36 -3.23
CA ASN A 334 -15.85 -1.70 -3.81
C ASN A 334 -16.86 -1.16 -2.78
N ASN A 335 -16.81 -1.60 -1.54
CA ASN A 335 -17.80 -1.29 -0.50
C ASN A 335 -17.21 -0.52 0.68
N GLY A 336 -15.91 -0.25 0.70
CA GLY A 336 -15.31 0.47 1.82
C GLY A 336 -13.82 0.28 1.98
N ILE A 337 -13.33 0.72 3.13
CA ILE A 337 -11.91 0.72 3.47
C ILE A 337 -11.67 -0.26 4.62
N TRP A 338 -10.73 -1.16 4.42
CA TRP A 338 -10.24 -2.09 5.42
C TRP A 338 -9.03 -1.50 6.13
N PHE A 339 -9.05 -1.46 7.45
CA PHE A 339 -7.96 -1.02 8.29
C PHE A 339 -7.43 -2.18 9.13
N GLY A 340 -6.13 -2.47 9.00
CA GLY A 340 -5.41 -3.37 9.90
C GLY A 340 -4.92 -2.59 11.11
N THR A 341 -5.33 -3.02 12.31
CA THR A 341 -5.10 -2.29 13.56
C THR A 341 -4.33 -3.12 14.59
N ASP A 342 -4.04 -2.52 15.73
CA ASP A 342 -3.45 -3.19 16.90
C ASP A 342 -4.44 -4.11 17.66
N LYS A 343 -5.74 -4.10 17.28
CA LYS A 343 -6.81 -4.88 17.93
C LYS A 343 -7.69 -5.68 16.98
N GLY A 344 -7.24 -5.91 15.76
CA GLY A 344 -7.98 -6.61 14.72
C GLY A 344 -8.15 -5.79 13.46
N VAL A 345 -9.27 -5.96 12.79
CA VAL A 345 -9.61 -5.27 11.54
C VAL A 345 -10.88 -4.46 11.70
N SER A 346 -10.86 -3.22 11.25
CA SER A 346 -12.06 -2.39 11.06
C SER A 346 -12.30 -2.18 9.57
N LYS A 347 -13.50 -2.47 9.10
CA LYS A 347 -13.94 -2.11 7.76
C LYS A 347 -14.90 -0.94 7.84
N LEU A 348 -14.49 0.23 7.34
CA LEU A 348 -15.37 1.38 7.14
C LEU A 348 -16.25 1.12 5.93
N LEU A 349 -17.57 1.18 6.10
CA LEU A 349 -18.54 1.05 5.02
C LEU A 349 -18.81 2.41 4.39
N LEU A 350 -18.52 2.56 3.09
CA LEU A 350 -18.69 3.85 2.38
C LEU A 350 -20.11 4.02 1.81
N ASN A 351 -20.83 2.92 1.59
CA ASN A 351 -22.24 2.91 1.14
C ASN A 351 -22.97 1.82 1.91
N PRO A 352 -23.50 2.10 3.12
CA PRO A 352 -24.29 1.14 3.88
C PRO A 352 -25.69 0.91 3.28
#